data_b4eb0cebc6602553b7d702d8642ef80a
#
_entry.id   b4eb0cebc6602553b7d702d8642ef80a
#
_cell.length_a   1.000
_cell.length_b   1.000
_cell.length_c   1.000
_cell.angle_alpha   90.00
_cell.angle_beta   90.00
_cell.angle_gamma   90.00
#
_symmetry.space_group_name_H-M   'P 1'
#
loop_
_entity.id
_entity.type
_entity.pdbx_description
1 polymer ?
#
loop_
_entity_poly.entity_id
_entity_poly.type
_entity_poly.pdbx_seq_one_letter_code
_entity_poly.pdbx_strand_id
1 'polypeptide(L)'
;MRSAAAVTTVSRPSWVHAFNSLSGTGGASRKSPIEVFATAASVVAHSSYAEFTGVRTGRLGRWTDGVEKMRQDRFAFRAYWDDHNERVIRERATEAEPGPLWVVLGDSTAQGLGAPRPRGGYVGQTLAQLRRTTGQHWRVINLSVSGSLMRDVLAEQVPQLKDHQPDLVTLGAGVNDILFSAPGRLFADLRALLAAVPDGTVLLDLPLPAGFWWIVGRMSVPYLTRMNRVIHEVGAERNLPVAEVSRQFVAPWAGKFSCDNFHPSQDGYRDWTRALLAAVPANLTAAVAS
;
A
#
# COMPACT_ATOMS: atom_id res chain seq x y z
N MET A 1 -11.09 14.78 47.23
CA MET A 1 -10.47 13.59 46.62
C MET A 1 -10.49 13.77 45.10
N ARG A 2 -9.35 14.05 44.50
CA ARG A 2 -9.21 14.27 43.03
C ARG A 2 -8.72 12.96 42.41
N SER A 3 -9.51 12.40 41.50
CA SER A 3 -9.14 11.21 40.72
C SER A 3 -8.15 11.64 39.63
N ALA A 4 -6.97 11.00 39.59
CA ALA A 4 -5.96 11.17 38.56
C ALA A 4 -6.34 10.31 37.36
N ALA A 5 -6.53 10.94 36.20
CA ALA A 5 -6.71 10.23 34.94
C ALA A 5 -5.35 9.67 34.48
N ALA A 6 -5.31 8.38 34.21
CA ALA A 6 -4.14 7.70 33.66
C ALA A 6 -3.93 8.15 32.20
N VAL A 7 -2.79 8.78 31.94
CA VAL A 7 -2.34 9.10 30.58
C VAL A 7 -1.74 7.82 29.98
N THR A 8 -2.44 7.22 29.03
CA THR A 8 -1.93 6.09 28.24
C THR A 8 -0.86 6.61 27.30
N THR A 9 0.40 6.27 27.55
CA THR A 9 1.53 6.56 26.67
C THR A 9 1.43 5.70 25.41
N VAL A 10 1.06 6.32 24.30
CA VAL A 10 1.15 5.71 22.98
C VAL A 10 2.63 5.52 22.64
N SER A 11 3.06 4.27 22.48
CA SER A 11 4.43 3.93 22.06
C SER A 11 4.72 4.52 20.69
N ARG A 12 5.85 5.25 20.58
CA ARG A 12 6.30 5.84 19.32
C ARG A 12 6.71 4.74 18.33
N PRO A 13 6.34 4.84 17.05
CA PRO A 13 6.76 3.88 16.03
C PRO A 13 8.29 3.79 15.92
N SER A 14 8.81 2.60 15.66
CA SER A 14 10.26 2.26 15.65
C SER A 14 11.12 3.11 14.70
N TRP A 15 10.53 3.77 13.70
CA TRP A 15 11.24 4.65 12.78
C TRP A 15 11.75 5.96 13.42
N VAL A 16 11.22 6.38 14.57
CA VAL A 16 11.69 7.57 15.30
C VAL A 16 13.10 7.37 15.87
N HIS A 17 13.52 6.15 16.14
CA HIS A 17 14.85 5.84 16.68
C HIS A 17 15.96 5.76 15.62
N ALA A 18 15.62 5.50 14.36
CA ALA A 18 16.59 5.47 13.27
C ALA A 18 17.15 6.86 12.89
N PHE A 19 16.45 7.93 13.26
CA PHE A 19 16.81 9.31 12.90
C PHE A 19 17.89 9.93 13.78
N ASN A 20 18.05 9.47 15.03
CA ASN A 20 18.99 10.10 15.98
C ASN A 20 20.42 9.58 15.90
N SER A 21 20.74 8.56 15.08
CA SER A 21 22.08 7.98 14.99
C SER A 21 22.95 8.55 13.86
N LEU A 22 22.47 9.52 13.08
CA LEU A 22 23.18 10.04 11.91
C LEU A 22 23.97 11.35 12.13
N SER A 23 24.12 11.81 13.38
CA SER A 23 24.96 12.97 13.70
C SER A 23 26.32 12.53 14.27
N GLY A 24 27.14 11.91 13.45
CA GLY A 24 28.54 11.54 13.78
C GLY A 24 29.48 11.89 12.63
N THR A 25 30.45 12.70 12.95
CA THR A 25 31.46 13.38 12.11
C THR A 25 32.38 12.46 11.30
N GLY A 26 32.70 12.85 10.06
CA GLY A 26 34.01 12.67 9.46
C GLY A 26 34.18 11.51 8.48
N GLY A 27 34.38 11.87 7.19
CA GLY A 27 34.87 11.00 6.14
C GLY A 27 34.03 11.09 4.87
N ALA A 28 34.58 11.67 3.80
CA ALA A 28 33.91 11.77 2.51
C ALA A 28 33.78 10.41 1.83
N SER A 29 32.85 9.61 2.29
CA SER A 29 32.36 8.42 1.59
C SER A 29 31.29 8.84 0.59
N ARG A 30 31.39 8.40 -0.67
CA ARG A 30 30.32 8.58 -1.67
C ARG A 30 29.08 7.91 -1.13
N LYS A 31 28.09 8.73 -0.71
CA LYS A 31 26.79 8.24 -0.26
C LYS A 31 26.18 7.36 -1.36
N SER A 32 25.64 6.22 -0.96
CA SER A 32 24.93 5.37 -1.90
C SER A 32 23.72 6.10 -2.50
N PRO A 33 23.26 5.76 -3.69
CA PRO A 33 22.05 6.36 -4.28
C PRO A 33 20.85 6.36 -3.30
N ILE A 34 20.77 5.39 -2.43
CA ILE A 34 19.69 5.24 -1.45
C ILE A 34 19.87 6.16 -0.24
N GLU A 35 21.12 6.45 0.18
CA GLU A 35 21.37 7.48 1.21
C GLU A 35 21.03 8.89 0.70
N VAL A 36 21.24 9.14 -0.59
CA VAL A 36 20.77 10.37 -1.26
C VAL A 36 19.23 10.39 -1.31
N PHE A 37 18.60 9.25 -1.52
CA PHE A 37 17.14 9.08 -1.45
C PHE A 37 16.57 9.34 -0.05
N ALA A 38 17.15 8.72 0.95
CA ALA A 38 16.74 8.91 2.34
C ALA A 38 16.91 10.39 2.75
N THR A 39 17.97 11.05 2.28
CA THR A 39 18.22 12.47 2.52
C THR A 39 17.22 13.35 1.77
N ALA A 40 16.91 13.05 0.52
CA ALA A 40 15.91 13.80 -0.26
C ALA A 40 14.49 13.61 0.29
N ALA A 41 14.10 12.38 0.64
CA ALA A 41 12.84 12.09 1.29
C ALA A 41 12.76 12.74 2.68
N SER A 42 13.87 12.79 3.42
CA SER A 42 13.99 13.46 4.71
C SER A 42 13.88 14.99 4.59
N VAL A 43 14.52 15.60 3.60
CA VAL A 43 14.40 17.05 3.32
C VAL A 43 12.94 17.41 2.97
N VAL A 44 12.27 16.54 2.21
CA VAL A 44 10.84 16.71 1.90
C VAL A 44 9.97 16.54 3.15
N ALA A 45 10.28 15.58 4.01
CA ALA A 45 9.57 15.37 5.28
C ALA A 45 9.85 16.46 6.32
N HIS A 46 11.06 17.01 6.38
CA HIS A 46 11.43 18.09 7.32
C HIS A 46 11.02 19.48 6.84
N SER A 47 10.89 19.72 5.54
CA SER A 47 10.36 20.97 4.98
C SER A 47 8.90 21.24 5.40
N SER A 48 8.19 20.22 5.86
CA SER A 48 6.81 20.36 6.37
C SER A 48 6.72 20.87 7.82
N TYR A 49 7.86 21.06 8.53
CA TYR A 49 7.89 21.55 9.91
C TYR A 49 8.20 23.06 10.03
N ALA A 50 8.45 23.76 8.93
CA ALA A 50 8.57 25.20 8.97
C ALA A 50 7.17 25.83 8.95
N GLU A 51 6.77 26.46 10.05
CA GLU A 51 5.64 27.39 10.12
C GLU A 51 5.75 28.43 9.00
N PHE A 52 4.98 28.27 7.94
CA PHE A 52 4.83 29.29 6.92
C PHE A 52 3.36 29.70 6.84
N THR A 53 3.01 30.75 7.58
CA THR A 53 1.81 31.55 7.37
C THR A 53 1.98 32.39 6.10
N GLY A 54 1.59 31.84 4.96
CA GLY A 54 1.58 32.56 3.68
C GLY A 54 0.93 31.73 2.59
N VAL A 55 -0.06 32.29 1.91
CA VAL A 55 -0.73 31.69 0.75
C VAL A 55 0.31 31.40 -0.32
N ARG A 56 0.71 30.15 -0.48
CA ARG A 56 1.62 29.69 -1.52
C ARG A 56 0.86 29.48 -2.82
N THR A 57 0.86 30.48 -3.68
CA THR A 57 0.35 30.40 -5.04
C THR A 57 1.45 29.86 -5.96
N GLY A 58 1.31 28.62 -6.46
CA GLY A 58 2.24 28.04 -7.42
C GLY A 58 2.22 26.50 -7.45
N ARG A 59 2.95 25.90 -8.41
CA ARG A 59 3.05 24.43 -8.57
C ARG A 59 3.60 23.74 -7.30
N LEU A 60 4.58 24.37 -6.63
CA LEU A 60 5.18 23.85 -5.40
C LEU A 60 4.20 23.92 -4.21
N GLY A 61 3.43 25.03 -4.09
CA GLY A 61 2.40 25.17 -3.07
C GLY A 61 1.33 24.08 -3.19
N ARG A 62 0.79 23.87 -4.38
CA ARG A 62 -0.21 22.81 -4.62
C ARG A 62 0.31 21.41 -4.30
N TRP A 63 1.60 21.14 -4.52
CA TRP A 63 2.21 19.87 -4.17
C TRP A 63 2.33 19.68 -2.65
N THR A 64 2.78 20.70 -1.90
CA THR A 64 2.85 20.63 -0.43
C THR A 64 1.46 20.46 0.21
N ASP A 65 0.45 21.13 -0.33
CA ASP A 65 -0.95 20.98 0.11
C ASP A 65 -1.47 19.56 -0.18
N GLY A 66 -1.08 19.00 -1.33
CA GLY A 66 -1.42 17.63 -1.70
C GLY A 66 -0.81 16.59 -0.76
N VAL A 67 0.46 16.75 -0.38
CA VAL A 67 1.14 15.87 0.59
C VAL A 67 0.50 15.98 1.97
N GLU A 68 0.18 17.18 2.43
CA GLU A 68 -0.50 17.38 3.72
C GLU A 68 -1.90 16.76 3.71
N LYS A 69 -2.65 16.92 2.63
CA LYS A 69 -3.94 16.26 2.47
C LYS A 69 -3.80 14.74 2.58
N MET A 70 -2.82 14.14 1.90
CA MET A 70 -2.58 12.68 2.01
C MET A 70 -2.20 12.26 3.43
N ARG A 71 -1.46 13.10 4.14
CA ARG A 71 -1.12 12.85 5.55
C ARG A 71 -2.36 12.83 6.45
N GLN A 72 -3.33 13.68 6.19
CA GLN A 72 -4.61 13.71 6.92
C GLN A 72 -5.52 12.56 6.47
N ASP A 73 -5.66 12.33 5.18
CA ASP A 73 -6.52 11.29 4.61
C ASP A 73 -6.13 9.89 5.11
N ARG A 74 -4.84 9.60 5.34
CA ARG A 74 -4.40 8.28 5.82
C ARG A 74 -5.07 7.85 7.13
N PHE A 75 -5.31 8.79 8.05
CA PHE A 75 -5.99 8.49 9.32
C PHE A 75 -7.47 8.21 9.11
N ALA A 76 -8.13 9.02 8.28
CA ALA A 76 -9.54 8.82 7.94
C ALA A 76 -9.75 7.50 7.17
N PHE A 77 -8.84 7.14 6.26
CA PHE A 77 -8.91 5.90 5.49
C PHE A 77 -8.64 4.69 6.37
N ARG A 78 -7.69 4.79 7.32
CA ARG A 78 -7.46 3.75 8.31
C ARG A 78 -8.70 3.52 9.16
N ALA A 79 -9.25 4.57 9.77
CA ALA A 79 -10.45 4.47 10.60
C ALA A 79 -11.64 3.87 9.83
N TYR A 80 -11.81 4.28 8.55
CA TYR A 80 -12.84 3.69 7.68
C TYR A 80 -12.67 2.18 7.52
N TRP A 81 -11.43 1.70 7.26
CA TRP A 81 -11.19 0.27 7.05
C TRP A 81 -11.30 -0.52 8.35
N ASP A 82 -10.85 0.03 9.48
CA ASP A 82 -11.01 -0.60 10.79
C ASP A 82 -12.50 -0.80 11.12
N ASP A 83 -13.33 0.23 10.97
CA ASP A 83 -14.78 0.18 11.18
C ASP A 83 -15.49 -0.78 10.19
N HIS A 84 -15.03 -0.77 8.93
CA HIS A 84 -15.53 -1.69 7.91
C HIS A 84 -15.20 -3.14 8.25
N ASN A 85 -13.98 -3.43 8.64
CA ASN A 85 -13.52 -4.77 8.99
C ASN A 85 -14.31 -5.33 10.19
N GLU A 86 -14.45 -4.53 11.26
CA GLU A 86 -15.24 -4.92 12.44
C GLU A 86 -16.69 -5.24 12.07
N ARG A 87 -17.31 -4.44 11.21
CA ARG A 87 -18.67 -4.70 10.73
C ARG A 87 -18.75 -6.01 9.95
N VAL A 88 -17.83 -6.25 9.01
CA VAL A 88 -17.78 -7.49 8.22
C VAL A 88 -17.60 -8.71 9.12
N ILE A 89 -16.73 -8.64 10.13
CA ILE A 89 -16.50 -9.72 11.08
C ILE A 89 -17.79 -10.02 11.86
N ARG A 90 -18.48 -9.01 12.38
CA ARG A 90 -19.75 -9.17 13.10
C ARG A 90 -20.86 -9.76 12.22
N GLU A 91 -21.02 -9.27 11.01
CA GLU A 91 -22.01 -9.76 10.05
C GLU A 91 -21.78 -11.24 9.73
N ARG A 92 -20.53 -11.60 9.39
CA ARG A 92 -20.19 -13.01 9.06
C ARG A 92 -20.39 -13.97 10.23
N ALA A 93 -20.18 -13.53 11.46
CA ALA A 93 -20.40 -14.37 12.66
C ALA A 93 -21.87 -14.74 12.90
N THR A 94 -22.81 -14.00 12.30
CA THR A 94 -24.26 -14.23 12.47
C THR A 94 -24.93 -14.86 11.25
N GLU A 95 -24.25 -15.00 10.13
CA GLU A 95 -24.79 -15.58 8.91
C GLU A 95 -24.56 -17.09 8.85
N ALA A 96 -25.59 -17.83 8.49
CA ALA A 96 -25.51 -19.29 8.34
C ALA A 96 -24.62 -19.70 7.15
N GLU A 97 -24.69 -18.94 6.05
CA GLU A 97 -23.89 -19.14 4.84
C GLU A 97 -23.23 -17.79 4.45
N PRO A 98 -22.14 -17.42 5.08
CA PRO A 98 -21.45 -16.18 4.71
C PRO A 98 -20.87 -16.32 3.32
N GLY A 99 -21.12 -15.32 2.46
CA GLY A 99 -20.55 -15.25 1.11
C GLY A 99 -19.01 -15.19 1.14
N PRO A 100 -18.35 -15.26 -0.04
CA PRO A 100 -16.90 -15.35 -0.12
C PRO A 100 -16.21 -14.13 0.49
N LEU A 101 -15.05 -14.40 1.11
CA LEU A 101 -14.24 -13.42 1.82
C LEU A 101 -12.92 -13.16 1.09
N TRP A 102 -12.67 -11.91 0.82
CA TRP A 102 -11.38 -11.43 0.35
C TRP A 102 -10.62 -10.72 1.48
N VAL A 103 -9.37 -11.13 1.75
CA VAL A 103 -8.47 -10.43 2.67
C VAL A 103 -7.36 -9.75 1.89
N VAL A 104 -7.12 -8.48 2.19
CA VAL A 104 -6.16 -7.62 1.51
C VAL A 104 -4.98 -7.29 2.43
N LEU A 105 -3.79 -7.61 1.97
CA LEU A 105 -2.52 -7.24 2.59
C LEU A 105 -1.85 -6.13 1.77
N GLY A 106 -1.25 -5.15 2.43
CA GLY A 106 -0.56 -4.09 1.71
C GLY A 106 -0.33 -2.80 2.48
N ASP A 107 -0.27 -1.72 1.72
CA ASP A 107 0.07 -0.38 2.20
C ASP A 107 -1.03 0.66 1.90
N SER A 108 -0.64 1.92 1.72
CA SER A 108 -1.55 3.04 1.42
C SER A 108 -2.35 2.87 0.14
N THR A 109 -1.80 2.18 -0.87
CA THR A 109 -2.50 1.95 -2.13
C THR A 109 -3.66 0.98 -1.94
N ALA A 110 -3.51 -0.03 -1.09
CA ALA A 110 -4.57 -0.96 -0.72
C ALA A 110 -5.66 -0.29 0.15
N GLN A 111 -5.31 0.73 0.92
CA GLN A 111 -6.32 1.57 1.59
C GLN A 111 -7.07 2.49 0.61
N GLY A 112 -6.54 2.68 -0.59
CA GLY A 112 -7.13 3.54 -1.63
C GLY A 112 -6.70 5.00 -1.51
N LEU A 113 -5.57 5.29 -0.82
CA LEU A 113 -5.06 6.66 -0.68
C LEU A 113 -4.88 7.30 -2.07
N GLY A 114 -5.24 8.56 -2.18
CA GLY A 114 -5.26 9.28 -3.46
C GLY A 114 -6.63 9.30 -4.16
N ALA A 115 -7.52 8.35 -3.87
CA ALA A 115 -8.92 8.44 -4.27
C ALA A 115 -9.69 9.39 -3.35
N PRO A 116 -10.84 9.96 -3.80
CA PRO A 116 -11.66 10.85 -2.96
C PRO A 116 -12.24 10.17 -1.70
N ARG A 117 -12.30 8.86 -1.67
CA ARG A 117 -12.81 8.02 -0.57
C ARG A 117 -12.20 6.62 -0.63
N PRO A 118 -12.12 5.86 0.47
CA PRO A 118 -11.48 4.53 0.51
C PRO A 118 -12.00 3.56 -0.56
N ARG A 119 -13.32 3.51 -0.77
CA ARG A 119 -13.95 2.67 -1.81
C ARG A 119 -13.65 3.10 -3.25
N GLY A 120 -13.10 4.29 -3.46
CA GLY A 120 -12.61 4.75 -4.77
C GLY A 120 -11.25 4.14 -5.15
N GLY A 121 -10.54 3.52 -4.21
CA GLY A 121 -9.33 2.75 -4.47
C GLY A 121 -9.60 1.41 -5.17
N TYR A 122 -8.53 0.72 -5.60
CA TYR A 122 -8.67 -0.54 -6.35
C TYR A 122 -9.41 -1.62 -5.56
N VAL A 123 -9.24 -1.68 -4.23
CA VAL A 123 -9.95 -2.67 -3.39
C VAL A 123 -11.46 -2.48 -3.47
N GLY A 124 -11.95 -1.26 -3.29
CA GLY A 124 -13.39 -0.99 -3.38
C GLY A 124 -13.94 -1.18 -4.79
N GLN A 125 -13.19 -0.80 -5.82
CA GLN A 125 -13.59 -0.99 -7.22
C GLN A 125 -13.64 -2.48 -7.59
N THR A 126 -12.62 -3.27 -7.20
CA THR A 126 -12.57 -4.71 -7.44
C THR A 126 -13.71 -5.43 -6.72
N LEU A 127 -13.96 -5.09 -5.45
CA LEU A 127 -15.07 -5.67 -4.68
C LEU A 127 -16.44 -5.44 -5.38
N ALA A 128 -16.67 -4.21 -5.86
CA ALA A 128 -17.90 -3.88 -6.59
C ALA A 128 -18.02 -4.68 -7.89
N GLN A 129 -16.90 -4.90 -8.57
CA GLN A 129 -16.86 -5.67 -9.81
C GLN A 129 -17.10 -7.17 -9.56
N LEU A 130 -16.44 -7.77 -8.55
CA LEU A 130 -16.64 -9.17 -8.17
C LEU A 130 -18.12 -9.43 -7.85
N ARG A 131 -18.74 -8.59 -7.02
CA ARG A 131 -20.16 -8.70 -6.69
C ARG A 131 -21.07 -8.66 -7.94
N ARG A 132 -20.76 -7.75 -8.86
CA ARG A 132 -21.55 -7.58 -10.10
C ARG A 132 -21.39 -8.76 -11.06
N THR A 133 -20.19 -9.29 -11.21
CA THR A 133 -19.92 -10.34 -12.19
C THR A 133 -20.29 -11.74 -11.70
N THR A 134 -20.12 -12.01 -10.40
CA THR A 134 -20.40 -13.32 -9.83
C THR A 134 -21.82 -13.46 -9.28
N GLY A 135 -22.51 -12.35 -9.00
CA GLY A 135 -23.77 -12.35 -8.26
C GLY A 135 -23.62 -12.70 -6.78
N GLN A 136 -22.43 -13.03 -6.30
CA GLN A 136 -22.17 -13.43 -4.93
C GLN A 136 -21.99 -12.23 -4.00
N HIS A 137 -22.32 -12.42 -2.72
CA HIS A 137 -22.14 -11.39 -1.68
C HIS A 137 -20.71 -11.37 -1.16
N TRP A 138 -19.74 -11.05 -2.04
CA TRP A 138 -18.34 -10.86 -1.65
C TRP A 138 -18.20 -9.87 -0.51
N ARG A 139 -17.39 -10.21 0.47
CA ARG A 139 -16.93 -9.29 1.53
C ARG A 139 -15.43 -9.11 1.47
N VAL A 140 -14.93 -8.00 2.01
CA VAL A 140 -13.50 -7.72 2.08
C VAL A 140 -13.12 -7.33 3.50
N ILE A 141 -12.02 -7.88 4.00
CA ILE A 141 -11.28 -7.41 5.16
C ILE A 141 -9.98 -6.83 4.65
N ASN A 142 -9.74 -5.56 4.94
CA ASN A 142 -8.54 -4.86 4.48
C ASN A 142 -7.59 -4.63 5.67
N LEU A 143 -6.53 -5.43 5.75
CA LEU A 143 -5.52 -5.38 6.80
C LEU A 143 -4.39 -4.39 6.50
N SER A 144 -4.43 -3.76 5.33
CA SER A 144 -3.36 -2.85 4.89
C SER A 144 -3.22 -1.63 5.80
N VAL A 145 -1.98 -1.14 5.91
CA VAL A 145 -1.66 0.04 6.72
C VAL A 145 -0.80 1.00 5.90
N SER A 146 -1.22 2.27 5.80
CA SER A 146 -0.46 3.30 5.08
C SER A 146 0.96 3.43 5.61
N GLY A 147 1.94 3.36 4.71
CA GLY A 147 3.35 3.46 5.05
C GLY A 147 4.01 2.15 5.48
N SER A 148 3.28 1.02 5.53
CA SER A 148 3.87 -0.29 5.83
C SER A 148 5.00 -0.62 4.87
N LEU A 149 6.07 -1.13 5.42
CA LEU A 149 7.14 -1.80 4.70
C LEU A 149 6.83 -3.31 4.60
N MET A 150 7.50 -4.01 3.73
CA MET A 150 7.30 -5.46 3.56
C MET A 150 7.47 -6.23 4.87
N ARG A 151 8.44 -5.84 5.71
CA ARG A 151 8.63 -6.43 7.05
C ARG A 151 7.47 -6.18 8.01
N ASP A 152 6.79 -5.02 7.89
CA ASP A 152 5.64 -4.68 8.73
C ASP A 152 4.41 -5.50 8.28
N VAL A 153 4.23 -5.67 6.97
CA VAL A 153 3.20 -6.58 6.43
C VAL A 153 3.43 -8.00 6.90
N LEU A 154 4.68 -8.50 6.84
CA LEU A 154 5.05 -9.83 7.30
C LEU A 154 4.78 -10.02 8.79
N ALA A 155 5.14 -9.04 9.62
CA ALA A 155 5.05 -9.14 11.07
C ALA A 155 3.64 -8.89 11.62
N GLU A 156 2.86 -8.02 10.99
CA GLU A 156 1.62 -7.50 11.55
C GLU A 156 0.36 -7.93 10.79
N GLN A 157 0.44 -8.10 9.45
CA GLN A 157 -0.75 -8.40 8.63
C GLN A 157 -0.87 -9.90 8.33
N VAL A 158 0.21 -10.56 7.89
CA VAL A 158 0.19 -11.99 7.54
C VAL A 158 -0.30 -12.88 8.71
N PRO A 159 0.12 -12.68 9.97
CA PRO A 159 -0.38 -13.49 11.07
C PRO A 159 -1.89 -13.43 11.32
N GLN A 160 -2.55 -12.34 10.90
CA GLN A 160 -3.99 -12.17 11.07
C GLN A 160 -4.81 -13.03 10.09
N LEU A 161 -4.21 -13.53 9.00
CA LEU A 161 -4.92 -14.37 8.02
C LEU A 161 -5.55 -15.61 8.65
N LYS A 162 -4.91 -16.21 9.68
CA LYS A 162 -5.40 -17.38 10.40
C LYS A 162 -6.79 -17.18 11.06
N ASP A 163 -7.12 -15.92 11.36
CA ASP A 163 -8.34 -15.56 12.08
C ASP A 163 -9.55 -15.39 11.13
N HIS A 164 -9.33 -15.46 9.79
CA HIS A 164 -10.35 -15.03 8.82
C HIS A 164 -10.80 -16.10 7.83
N GLN A 165 -10.01 -17.14 7.55
CA GLN A 165 -10.29 -18.18 6.53
C GLN A 165 -10.74 -17.58 5.17
N PRO A 166 -9.90 -16.80 4.47
CA PRO A 166 -10.27 -16.13 3.24
C PRO A 166 -10.38 -17.09 2.04
N ASP A 167 -11.31 -16.81 1.13
CA ASP A 167 -11.39 -17.43 -0.20
C ASP A 167 -10.40 -16.80 -1.18
N LEU A 168 -10.05 -15.54 -0.97
CA LEU A 168 -9.09 -14.78 -1.76
C LEU A 168 -8.17 -13.99 -0.84
N VAL A 169 -6.87 -14.08 -1.06
CA VAL A 169 -5.87 -13.19 -0.44
C VAL A 169 -5.16 -12.42 -1.55
N THR A 170 -4.93 -11.14 -1.34
CA THR A 170 -4.09 -10.32 -2.23
C THR A 170 -3.00 -9.62 -1.46
N LEU A 171 -1.82 -9.49 -2.06
CA LEU A 171 -0.67 -8.80 -1.50
C LEU A 171 -0.15 -7.73 -2.47
N GLY A 172 -0.15 -6.46 -2.02
CA GLY A 172 0.44 -5.34 -2.75
C GLY A 172 1.26 -4.46 -1.82
N ALA A 173 2.59 -4.66 -1.75
CA ALA A 173 3.51 -3.89 -0.92
C ALA A 173 4.92 -3.85 -1.52
N GLY A 174 5.72 -2.83 -1.15
CA GLY A 174 7.13 -2.76 -1.51
C GLY A 174 7.60 -1.41 -2.08
N VAL A 175 6.69 -0.53 -2.52
CA VAL A 175 7.09 0.81 -3.01
C VAL A 175 7.69 1.64 -1.87
N ASN A 176 7.15 1.55 -0.66
CA ASN A 176 7.68 2.23 0.52
C ASN A 176 9.10 1.76 0.87
N ASP A 177 9.40 0.50 0.64
CA ASP A 177 10.71 -0.09 0.95
C ASP A 177 11.84 0.52 0.12
N ILE A 178 11.57 0.92 -1.11
CA ILE A 178 12.54 1.61 -1.96
C ILE A 178 12.97 2.93 -1.33
N LEU A 179 12.06 3.60 -0.62
CA LEU A 179 12.31 4.90 -0.01
C LEU A 179 12.85 4.79 1.42
N PHE A 180 12.47 3.76 2.18
CA PHE A 180 12.63 3.71 3.63
C PHE A 180 13.33 2.46 4.16
N SER A 181 13.57 1.42 3.34
CA SER A 181 14.32 0.24 3.77
C SER A 181 15.83 0.40 3.53
N ALA A 182 16.62 -0.22 4.40
CA ALA A 182 18.06 -0.33 4.15
C ALA A 182 18.33 -1.14 2.87
N PRO A 183 19.27 -0.68 2.00
CA PRO A 183 19.53 -1.32 0.70
C PRO A 183 19.76 -2.83 0.73
N GLY A 184 20.49 -3.30 1.74
CA GLY A 184 20.85 -4.71 1.88
C GLY A 184 19.68 -5.61 2.31
N ARG A 185 18.56 -5.03 2.78
CA ARG A 185 17.39 -5.78 3.27
C ARG A 185 16.27 -5.91 2.25
N LEU A 186 16.19 -5.01 1.30
CA LEU A 186 15.07 -4.88 0.35
C LEU A 186 14.64 -6.23 -0.26
N PHE A 187 15.59 -6.98 -0.82
CA PHE A 187 15.29 -8.25 -1.49
C PHE A 187 15.12 -9.42 -0.51
N ALA A 188 15.76 -9.35 0.67
CA ALA A 188 15.55 -10.34 1.72
C ALA A 188 14.15 -10.21 2.31
N ASP A 189 13.72 -8.99 2.63
CA ASP A 189 12.38 -8.70 3.16
C ASP A 189 11.29 -9.06 2.13
N LEU A 190 11.52 -8.77 0.82
CA LEU A 190 10.62 -9.19 -0.25
C LEU A 190 10.46 -10.71 -0.30
N ARG A 191 11.56 -11.45 -0.36
CA ARG A 191 11.50 -12.93 -0.42
C ARG A 191 10.87 -13.53 0.84
N ALA A 192 11.18 -12.99 2.01
CA ALA A 192 10.58 -13.44 3.27
C ALA A 192 9.06 -13.23 3.28
N LEU A 193 8.58 -12.07 2.83
CA LEU A 193 7.15 -11.79 2.73
C LEU A 193 6.47 -12.70 1.71
N LEU A 194 7.05 -12.84 0.51
CA LEU A 194 6.50 -13.71 -0.53
C LEU A 194 6.49 -15.20 -0.13
N ALA A 195 7.43 -15.64 0.71
CA ALA A 195 7.44 -17.01 1.23
C ALA A 195 6.37 -17.27 2.32
N ALA A 196 5.97 -16.22 3.04
CA ALA A 196 5.07 -16.33 4.18
C ALA A 196 3.57 -16.26 3.82
N VAL A 197 3.22 -15.74 2.66
CA VAL A 197 1.80 -15.69 2.23
C VAL A 197 1.29 -17.08 1.85
N PRO A 198 -0.01 -17.39 2.07
CA PRO A 198 -0.58 -18.69 1.75
C PRO A 198 -0.60 -18.95 0.23
N ASP A 199 -0.71 -20.23 -0.13
CA ASP A 199 -0.91 -20.64 -1.52
C ASP A 199 -2.22 -20.05 -2.07
N GLY A 200 -2.22 -19.75 -3.38
CA GLY A 200 -3.35 -19.09 -4.04
C GLY A 200 -3.42 -17.58 -3.81
N THR A 201 -2.49 -16.98 -3.03
CA THR A 201 -2.42 -15.52 -2.91
C THR A 201 -2.15 -14.86 -4.26
N VAL A 202 -2.96 -13.87 -4.63
CA VAL A 202 -2.70 -13.03 -5.80
C VAL A 202 -1.70 -11.94 -5.43
N LEU A 203 -0.55 -11.96 -6.06
CA LEU A 203 0.50 -10.96 -5.88
C LEU A 203 0.24 -9.78 -6.82
N LEU A 204 0.41 -8.56 -6.36
CA LEU A 204 0.43 -7.39 -7.23
C LEU A 204 1.89 -7.03 -7.50
N ASP A 205 2.28 -6.90 -8.77
CA ASP A 205 3.57 -6.32 -9.11
C ASP A 205 3.55 -4.81 -8.93
N LEU A 206 4.73 -4.20 -8.87
CA LEU A 206 4.90 -2.79 -8.52
C LEU A 206 4.83 -1.92 -9.78
N PRO A 207 4.06 -0.83 -9.78
CA PRO A 207 4.01 0.09 -10.90
C PRO A 207 5.37 0.73 -11.12
N LEU A 208 5.72 0.98 -12.38
CA LEU A 208 6.88 1.78 -12.70
C LEU A 208 6.59 3.26 -12.41
N PRO A 209 7.56 4.01 -11.85
CA PRO A 209 7.33 5.37 -11.45
C PRO A 209 7.08 6.28 -12.64
N ALA A 210 6.05 7.10 -12.50
CA ALA A 210 5.69 8.14 -13.46
C ALA A 210 5.34 9.44 -12.71
N GLY A 211 5.31 10.56 -13.38
CA GLY A 211 4.92 11.83 -12.79
C GLY A 211 6.06 12.66 -12.21
N PHE A 212 5.76 13.51 -11.19
CA PHE A 212 6.68 14.51 -10.64
C PHE A 212 7.96 13.90 -10.03
N TRP A 213 7.87 12.67 -9.55
CA TRP A 213 9.00 11.93 -8.98
C TRP A 213 9.98 11.37 -10.03
N TRP A 214 10.01 11.96 -11.23
CA TRP A 214 10.79 11.43 -12.35
C TRP A 214 12.28 11.21 -12.03
N ILE A 215 12.93 12.08 -11.23
CA ILE A 215 14.34 11.90 -10.83
C ILE A 215 14.45 10.71 -9.87
N VAL A 216 13.67 10.73 -8.80
CA VAL A 216 13.60 9.65 -7.80
C VAL A 216 13.10 8.38 -8.46
N GLY A 217 12.10 8.50 -9.32
CA GLY A 217 11.56 7.43 -10.10
C GLY A 217 12.59 6.78 -11.01
N ARG A 218 13.36 7.57 -11.77
CA ARG A 218 14.43 7.06 -12.64
C ARG A 218 15.49 6.26 -11.87
N MET A 219 15.83 6.68 -10.65
CA MET A 219 16.78 5.96 -9.80
C MET A 219 16.18 4.69 -9.20
N SER A 220 14.88 4.64 -8.97
CA SER A 220 14.18 3.47 -8.42
C SER A 220 13.83 2.41 -9.47
N VAL A 221 13.78 2.76 -10.76
CA VAL A 221 13.44 1.82 -11.86
C VAL A 221 14.24 0.51 -11.81
N PRO A 222 15.57 0.49 -11.64
CA PRO A 222 16.31 -0.78 -11.57
C PRO A 222 15.88 -1.67 -10.39
N TYR A 223 15.56 -1.05 -9.25
CA TYR A 223 15.08 -1.77 -8.05
C TYR A 223 13.67 -2.32 -8.27
N LEU A 224 12.75 -1.48 -8.75
CA LEU A 224 11.38 -1.91 -9.08
C LEU A 224 11.36 -3.02 -10.12
N THR A 225 12.15 -2.88 -11.20
CA THR A 225 12.27 -3.92 -12.23
C THR A 225 12.78 -5.23 -11.64
N ARG A 226 13.77 -5.16 -10.74
CA ARG A 226 14.30 -6.36 -10.09
C ARG A 226 13.32 -6.94 -9.07
N MET A 227 12.59 -6.10 -8.32
CA MET A 227 11.55 -6.55 -7.40
C MET A 227 10.42 -7.24 -8.17
N ASN A 228 9.94 -6.65 -9.26
CA ASN A 228 8.92 -7.27 -10.11
C ASN A 228 9.41 -8.61 -10.67
N ARG A 229 10.68 -8.71 -11.09
CA ARG A 229 11.24 -10.00 -11.50
C ARG A 229 11.14 -11.04 -10.37
N VAL A 230 11.52 -10.69 -9.13
CA VAL A 230 11.40 -11.60 -7.98
C VAL A 230 9.95 -11.98 -7.71
N ILE A 231 9.01 -11.04 -7.81
CA ILE A 231 7.57 -11.31 -7.65
C ILE A 231 7.10 -12.33 -8.69
N HIS A 232 7.47 -12.14 -9.95
CA HIS A 232 7.09 -13.06 -11.02
C HIS A 232 7.80 -14.42 -10.92
N GLU A 233 9.09 -14.46 -10.52
CA GLU A 233 9.83 -15.70 -10.28
C GLU A 233 9.14 -16.53 -9.18
N VAL A 234 8.89 -15.94 -8.01
CA VAL A 234 8.21 -16.63 -6.90
C VAL A 234 6.76 -16.97 -7.27
N GLY A 235 6.08 -16.11 -8.00
CA GLY A 235 4.75 -16.39 -8.54
C GLY A 235 4.74 -17.66 -9.38
N ALA A 236 5.70 -17.81 -10.31
CA ALA A 236 5.84 -19.00 -11.14
C ALA A 236 6.26 -20.23 -10.32
N GLU A 237 7.23 -20.11 -9.43
CA GLU A 237 7.73 -21.20 -8.57
C GLU A 237 6.65 -21.78 -7.66
N ARG A 238 5.79 -20.92 -7.10
CA ARG A 238 4.73 -21.29 -6.16
C ARG A 238 3.34 -21.39 -6.80
N ASN A 239 3.24 -21.21 -8.11
CA ASN A 239 1.95 -21.14 -8.82
C ASN A 239 0.98 -20.09 -8.23
N LEU A 240 1.52 -18.92 -7.84
CA LEU A 240 0.73 -17.78 -7.36
C LEU A 240 0.41 -16.86 -8.53
N PRO A 241 -0.87 -16.47 -8.73
CA PRO A 241 -1.23 -15.50 -9.76
C PRO A 241 -0.57 -14.13 -9.50
N VAL A 242 -0.13 -13.47 -10.57
CA VAL A 242 0.43 -12.11 -10.48
C VAL A 242 -0.45 -11.14 -11.25
N ALA A 243 -0.98 -10.14 -10.55
CA ALA A 243 -1.67 -9.00 -11.13
C ALA A 243 -0.65 -8.01 -11.69
N GLU A 244 -0.57 -7.89 -13.01
CA GLU A 244 0.43 -7.10 -13.74
C GLU A 244 0.08 -5.59 -13.72
N VAL A 245 0.13 -4.98 -12.53
CA VAL A 245 -0.13 -3.54 -12.35
C VAL A 245 0.87 -2.72 -13.16
N SER A 246 2.14 -3.15 -13.22
CA SER A 246 3.19 -2.49 -13.99
C SER A 246 2.88 -2.36 -15.48
N ARG A 247 2.10 -3.29 -16.03
CA ARG A 247 1.66 -3.29 -17.44
C ARG A 247 0.36 -2.53 -17.68
N GLN A 248 -0.52 -2.46 -16.69
CA GLN A 248 -1.83 -1.81 -16.82
C GLN A 248 -1.76 -0.32 -16.45
N PHE A 249 -0.98 0.04 -15.42
CA PHE A 249 -0.83 1.41 -14.97
C PHE A 249 0.25 2.13 -15.78
N VAL A 250 -0.10 2.52 -17.02
CA VAL A 250 0.78 3.11 -18.01
C VAL A 250 0.20 4.41 -18.59
N ALA A 251 0.96 5.11 -19.42
CA ALA A 251 0.47 6.30 -20.13
C ALA A 251 -0.84 6.02 -20.92
N PRO A 252 -1.68 7.05 -21.13
CA PRO A 252 -1.49 8.46 -20.77
C PRO A 252 -1.67 8.70 -19.26
N TRP A 253 -0.83 9.59 -18.69
CA TRP A 253 -0.80 9.84 -17.25
C TRP A 253 -1.80 10.89 -16.75
N ALA A 254 -2.43 11.61 -17.66
CA ALA A 254 -3.42 12.64 -17.32
C ALA A 254 -4.55 12.03 -16.46
N GLY A 255 -4.78 12.61 -15.30
CA GLY A 255 -5.82 12.20 -14.37
C GLY A 255 -5.52 10.92 -13.55
N LYS A 256 -4.41 10.21 -13.79
CA LYS A 256 -4.11 8.95 -13.09
C LYS A 256 -3.46 9.12 -11.72
N PHE A 257 -2.93 10.28 -11.41
CA PHE A 257 -2.33 10.59 -10.11
C PHE A 257 -3.19 11.53 -9.30
N SER A 258 -3.12 11.40 -8.00
CA SER A 258 -3.75 12.31 -7.05
C SER A 258 -2.96 13.62 -6.90
N CYS A 259 -3.40 14.49 -6.01
CA CYS A 259 -2.80 15.82 -5.80
C CYS A 259 -1.35 15.78 -5.29
N ASP A 260 -0.89 14.67 -4.73
CA ASP A 260 0.50 14.46 -4.31
C ASP A 260 1.42 13.98 -5.43
N ASN A 261 0.89 13.67 -6.61
CA ASN A 261 1.59 13.10 -7.77
C ASN A 261 2.34 11.80 -7.47
N PHE A 262 1.93 11.07 -6.43
CA PHE A 262 2.50 9.80 -6.02
C PHE A 262 1.46 8.69 -5.97
N HIS A 263 0.39 8.88 -5.19
CA HIS A 263 -0.69 7.90 -5.12
C HIS A 263 -1.56 7.97 -6.38
N PRO A 264 -2.08 6.82 -6.85
CA PRO A 264 -3.05 6.81 -7.93
C PRO A 264 -4.31 7.58 -7.52
N SER A 265 -4.89 8.28 -8.47
CA SER A 265 -6.25 8.81 -8.36
C SER A 265 -7.29 7.68 -8.46
N GLN A 266 -8.57 7.98 -8.27
CA GLN A 266 -9.64 7.01 -8.53
C GLN A 266 -9.57 6.44 -9.96
N ASP A 267 -9.20 7.26 -10.94
CA ASP A 267 -9.05 6.82 -12.33
C ASP A 267 -7.80 5.97 -12.53
N GLY A 268 -6.70 6.33 -11.86
CA GLY A 268 -5.50 5.49 -11.83
C GLY A 268 -5.77 4.12 -11.21
N TYR A 269 -6.57 4.04 -10.19
CA TYR A 269 -6.97 2.77 -9.56
C TYR A 269 -7.86 1.89 -10.45
N ARG A 270 -8.47 2.41 -11.52
CA ARG A 270 -9.14 1.54 -12.52
C ARG A 270 -8.17 0.62 -13.26
N ASP A 271 -6.95 1.08 -13.49
CA ASP A 271 -5.92 0.25 -14.11
C ASP A 271 -5.49 -0.88 -13.17
N TRP A 272 -5.30 -0.58 -11.88
CA TRP A 272 -5.00 -1.57 -10.83
C TRP A 272 -6.13 -2.60 -10.69
N THR A 273 -7.37 -2.11 -10.69
CA THR A 273 -8.57 -2.98 -10.65
C THR A 273 -8.60 -3.94 -11.83
N ARG A 274 -8.25 -3.46 -13.02
CA ARG A 274 -8.21 -4.27 -14.25
C ARG A 274 -7.11 -5.34 -14.18
N ALA A 275 -5.92 -4.95 -13.69
CA ALA A 275 -4.83 -5.90 -13.46
C ALA A 275 -5.22 -6.99 -12.45
N LEU A 276 -5.82 -6.59 -11.32
CA LEU A 276 -6.21 -7.52 -10.28
C LEU A 276 -7.30 -8.49 -10.75
N LEU A 277 -8.36 -7.98 -11.39
CA LEU A 277 -9.44 -8.84 -11.88
C LEU A 277 -8.97 -9.87 -12.91
N ALA A 278 -7.97 -9.54 -13.71
CA ALA A 278 -7.38 -10.47 -14.68
C ALA A 278 -6.58 -11.61 -14.00
N ALA A 279 -6.13 -11.39 -12.76
CA ALA A 279 -5.33 -12.35 -11.99
C ALA A 279 -6.16 -13.15 -10.95
N VAL A 280 -7.38 -12.72 -10.63
CA VAL A 280 -8.26 -13.49 -9.73
C VAL A 280 -8.59 -14.84 -10.38
N PRO A 281 -8.43 -15.96 -9.65
CA PRO A 281 -8.72 -17.30 -10.18
C PRO A 281 -10.13 -17.43 -10.75
N ALA A 282 -10.25 -18.12 -11.89
CA ALA A 282 -11.51 -18.23 -12.63
C ALA A 282 -12.65 -18.89 -11.83
N ASN A 283 -12.32 -19.83 -10.94
CA ASN A 283 -13.31 -20.45 -10.04
C ASN A 283 -13.94 -19.46 -9.05
N LEU A 284 -13.25 -18.36 -8.74
CA LEU A 284 -13.75 -17.30 -7.87
C LEU A 284 -14.50 -16.19 -8.63
N THR A 285 -14.39 -16.15 -9.94
CA THR A 285 -15.04 -15.15 -10.80
C THR A 285 -16.21 -15.72 -11.61
N ALA A 286 -16.42 -17.04 -11.56
CA ALA A 286 -17.57 -17.67 -12.20
C ALA A 286 -18.89 -17.18 -11.59
N ALA A 287 -19.86 -16.86 -12.46
CA ALA A 287 -21.21 -16.56 -12.01
C ALA A 287 -21.82 -17.78 -11.34
N VAL A 288 -22.60 -17.56 -10.27
CA VAL A 288 -23.41 -18.63 -9.68
C VAL A 288 -24.43 -19.02 -10.76
N ALA A 289 -24.43 -20.31 -11.12
CA ALA A 289 -25.48 -20.84 -12.02
C ALA A 289 -26.85 -20.64 -11.32
N SER A 290 -27.69 -19.83 -11.93
CA SER A 290 -29.06 -19.54 -11.47
C SER A 290 -29.99 -20.72 -11.72
#